data_551f1c961aef157ab97200a95e336e14
#
_entry.id   551f1c961aef157ab97200a95e336e14
#
_cell.length_a   1.000
_cell.length_b   1.000
_cell.length_c   1.000
_cell.angle_alpha   90.00
_cell.angle_beta   90.00
_cell.angle_gamma   90.00
#
_symmetry.space_group_name_H-M   'P 1'
#
loop_
_entity.id
_entity.type
_entity.pdbx_description
1 polymer ?
#
loop_
_entity_poly.entity_id
_entity_poly.type
_entity_poly.pdbx_seq_one_letter_code
_entity_poly.pdbx_strand_id
1 'polypeptide(L)'
;MLPMRTPAARPHDAYAALLARLRDRAARGEGLPAERDLAAQLAVTRHQLRRALADLRERGELGPTPAPRGLGRSARALVRRTHPIEVTELRAILEPALARMAAVRATPIDVRRIQRASITLAEQQSASADLDFHNAIAAATGNRLAADLYALLRQVGRDARLHLSPARERPAERLRQRDAEHQQVALAIAQRDPDAAEQAMQAHMRMVQRQVQERM
;
A
#
# COMPACT_ATOMS: atom_id res chain seq x y z
N MET A 1 41.22 0.20 -43.75
CA MET A 1 39.78 0.05 -43.68
C MET A 1 39.39 0.15 -42.20
N LEU A 2 39.02 1.35 -41.72
CA LEU A 2 38.68 1.60 -40.33
C LEU A 2 37.24 1.07 -40.06
N PRO A 3 36.97 0.43 -38.92
CA PRO A 3 35.60 -0.03 -38.59
C PRO A 3 34.70 1.18 -38.31
N MET A 4 33.59 1.27 -39.00
CA MET A 4 32.55 2.24 -38.79
C MET A 4 32.02 2.10 -37.35
N ARG A 5 32.18 3.12 -36.52
CA ARG A 5 31.54 3.22 -35.20
C ARG A 5 30.03 3.38 -35.40
N THR A 6 29.27 2.39 -34.99
CA THR A 6 27.81 2.46 -34.91
C THR A 6 27.39 3.68 -34.04
N PRO A 7 26.53 4.60 -34.49
CA PRO A 7 26.14 5.73 -33.69
C PRO A 7 25.42 5.26 -32.42
N ALA A 8 25.83 5.77 -31.27
CA ALA A 8 25.17 5.51 -30.00
C ALA A 8 23.70 6.00 -30.09
N ALA A 9 22.75 5.11 -29.80
CA ALA A 9 21.32 5.44 -29.78
C ALA A 9 21.08 6.68 -28.90
N ARG A 10 20.24 7.59 -29.37
CA ARG A 10 19.88 8.79 -28.58
C ARG A 10 19.23 8.38 -27.28
N PRO A 11 19.43 9.10 -26.17
CA PRO A 11 18.86 8.73 -24.84
C PRO A 11 17.34 8.48 -24.86
N HIS A 12 16.61 9.17 -25.74
CA HIS A 12 15.17 9.00 -25.94
C HIS A 12 14.84 7.64 -26.59
N ASP A 13 15.62 7.22 -27.58
CA ASP A 13 15.41 5.96 -28.30
C ASP A 13 15.70 4.76 -27.41
N ALA A 14 16.73 4.88 -26.55
CA ALA A 14 17.08 3.87 -25.57
C ALA A 14 15.97 3.67 -24.51
N TYR A 15 15.32 4.77 -24.10
CA TYR A 15 14.21 4.70 -23.14
C TYR A 15 12.94 4.09 -23.76
N ALA A 16 12.61 4.47 -25.00
CA ALA A 16 11.50 3.90 -25.75
C ALA A 16 11.70 2.38 -25.97
N ALA A 17 12.91 1.97 -26.31
CA ALA A 17 13.27 0.56 -26.45
C ALA A 17 13.14 -0.22 -25.12
N LEU A 18 13.48 0.38 -24.00
CA LEU A 18 13.29 -0.19 -22.66
C LEU A 18 11.80 -0.43 -22.37
N LEU A 19 10.95 0.57 -22.63
CA LEU A 19 9.50 0.44 -22.44
C LEU A 19 8.92 -0.68 -23.32
N ALA A 20 9.33 -0.78 -24.58
CA ALA A 20 8.88 -1.84 -25.49
C ALA A 20 9.26 -3.24 -24.96
N ARG A 21 10.51 -3.44 -24.55
CA ARG A 21 10.97 -4.72 -23.98
C ARG A 21 10.20 -5.13 -22.71
N LEU A 22 9.85 -4.18 -21.88
CA LEU A 22 9.04 -4.43 -20.67
C LEU A 22 7.59 -4.80 -21.02
N ARG A 23 6.98 -4.14 -22.01
CA ARG A 23 5.66 -4.50 -22.54
C ARG A 23 5.60 -5.90 -23.10
N ASP A 24 6.56 -6.24 -23.97
CA ASP A 24 6.66 -7.56 -24.59
C ASP A 24 6.77 -8.67 -23.54
N ARG A 25 7.55 -8.42 -22.49
CA ARG A 25 7.70 -9.37 -21.39
C ARG A 25 6.39 -9.54 -20.62
N ALA A 26 5.69 -8.45 -20.34
CA ALA A 26 4.39 -8.48 -19.68
C ALA A 26 3.34 -9.20 -20.53
N ALA A 27 3.29 -8.94 -21.84
CA ALA A 27 2.38 -9.56 -22.78
C ALA A 27 2.58 -11.09 -22.88
N ARG A 28 3.82 -11.57 -22.72
CA ARG A 28 4.12 -13.02 -22.66
C ARG A 28 3.79 -13.68 -21.32
N GLY A 29 3.26 -12.93 -20.35
CA GLY A 29 2.97 -13.45 -19.01
C GLY A 29 4.22 -13.81 -18.21
N GLU A 30 5.41 -13.41 -18.65
CA GLU A 30 6.65 -13.63 -17.94
C GLU A 30 6.68 -12.75 -16.69
N GLY A 31 6.73 -13.37 -15.51
CA GLY A 31 6.86 -12.64 -14.26
C GLY A 31 8.11 -11.74 -14.28
N LEU A 32 8.01 -10.54 -13.71
CA LEU A 32 9.16 -9.65 -13.57
C LEU A 32 10.08 -10.18 -12.46
N PRO A 33 11.36 -10.51 -12.77
CA PRO A 33 12.37 -10.88 -11.78
C PRO A 33 12.61 -9.74 -10.78
N ALA A 34 13.46 -9.98 -9.76
CA ALA A 34 13.89 -8.91 -8.87
C ALA A 34 14.49 -7.75 -9.68
N GLU A 35 14.19 -6.49 -9.29
CA GLU A 35 14.63 -5.29 -10.03
C GLU A 35 16.13 -5.27 -10.33
N ARG A 36 16.95 -5.83 -9.41
CA ARG A 36 18.39 -5.95 -9.60
C ARG A 36 18.74 -6.82 -10.81
N ASP A 37 18.11 -7.98 -10.88
CA ASP A 37 18.41 -8.98 -11.89
C ASP A 37 17.81 -8.57 -13.24
N LEU A 38 16.62 -7.95 -13.22
CA LEU A 38 15.99 -7.39 -14.42
C LEU A 38 16.79 -6.22 -14.99
N ALA A 39 17.33 -5.33 -14.16
CA ALA A 39 18.18 -4.23 -14.60
C ALA A 39 19.47 -4.75 -15.26
N ALA A 40 20.08 -5.78 -14.69
CA ALA A 40 21.25 -6.44 -15.28
C ALA A 40 20.92 -7.11 -16.63
N GLN A 41 19.81 -7.86 -16.71
CA GLN A 41 19.34 -8.51 -17.96
C GLN A 41 19.04 -7.51 -19.08
N LEU A 42 18.53 -6.34 -18.73
CA LEU A 42 18.17 -5.28 -19.67
C LEU A 42 19.33 -4.32 -19.96
N ALA A 43 20.48 -4.48 -19.29
CA ALA A 43 21.65 -3.61 -19.38
C ALA A 43 21.31 -2.13 -19.10
N VAL A 44 20.48 -1.88 -18.09
CA VAL A 44 20.07 -0.52 -17.67
C VAL A 44 20.34 -0.30 -16.18
N THR A 45 20.40 0.97 -15.77
CA THR A 45 20.49 1.29 -14.33
C THR A 45 19.16 0.97 -13.62
N ARG A 46 19.24 0.64 -12.34
CA ARG A 46 18.03 0.46 -11.50
C ARG A 46 17.12 1.68 -11.50
N HIS A 47 17.69 2.88 -11.61
CA HIS A 47 16.91 4.12 -11.68
C HIS A 47 16.11 4.20 -12.99
N GLN A 48 16.72 3.90 -14.13
CA GLN A 48 16.06 3.86 -15.43
C GLN A 48 14.94 2.80 -15.46
N LEU A 49 15.23 1.61 -14.92
CA LEU A 49 14.23 0.53 -14.82
C LEU A 49 13.02 0.96 -13.96
N ARG A 50 13.25 1.53 -12.77
CA ARG A 50 12.16 1.97 -11.88
C ARG A 50 11.29 3.03 -12.52
N ARG A 51 11.90 3.99 -13.22
CA ARG A 51 11.18 5.02 -13.96
C ARG A 51 10.31 4.39 -15.05
N ALA A 52 10.87 3.49 -15.85
CA ALA A 52 10.13 2.80 -16.92
C ALA A 52 8.96 1.95 -16.38
N LEU A 53 9.17 1.23 -15.27
CA LEU A 53 8.11 0.46 -14.62
C LEU A 53 7.01 1.35 -14.02
N ALA A 54 7.37 2.52 -13.50
CA ALA A 54 6.41 3.50 -12.99
C ALA A 54 5.56 4.07 -14.13
N ASP A 55 6.18 4.49 -15.24
CA ASP A 55 5.49 5.02 -16.43
C ASP A 55 4.50 4.00 -17.02
N LEU A 56 4.89 2.71 -17.09
CA LEU A 56 4.00 1.66 -17.62
C LEU A 56 2.83 1.36 -16.67
N ARG A 57 3.03 1.48 -15.36
CA ARG A 57 1.93 1.32 -14.37
C ARG A 57 0.98 2.51 -14.39
N GLU A 58 1.49 3.72 -14.53
CA GLU A 58 0.68 4.93 -14.65
C GLU A 58 -0.21 4.89 -15.89
N ARG A 59 0.29 4.30 -16.97
CA ARG A 59 -0.47 4.06 -18.21
C ARG A 59 -1.42 2.86 -18.15
N GLY A 60 -1.42 2.10 -17.05
CA GLY A 60 -2.22 0.88 -16.92
C GLY A 60 -1.70 -0.31 -17.74
N GLU A 61 -0.50 -0.21 -18.32
CA GLU A 61 0.11 -1.24 -19.17
C GLU A 61 0.82 -2.35 -18.35
N LEU A 62 1.08 -2.07 -17.08
CA LEU A 62 1.55 -3.05 -16.09
C LEU A 62 0.65 -3.03 -14.87
N GLY A 63 0.36 -4.20 -14.35
CA GLY A 63 -0.34 -4.33 -13.07
C GLY A 63 0.41 -3.65 -11.92
N PRO A 64 -0.25 -3.43 -10.77
CA PRO A 64 0.38 -2.85 -9.59
C PRO A 64 1.63 -3.64 -9.20
N THR A 65 2.60 -2.96 -8.59
CA THR A 65 3.80 -3.64 -8.08
C THR A 65 3.39 -4.83 -7.22
N PRO A 66 3.82 -6.06 -7.54
CA PRO A 66 3.59 -7.17 -6.63
C PRO A 66 4.12 -6.78 -5.25
N ALA A 67 3.31 -6.97 -4.22
CA ALA A 67 3.79 -6.82 -2.85
C ALA A 67 5.10 -7.62 -2.69
N PRO A 68 6.07 -7.14 -1.89
CA PRO A 68 7.35 -7.82 -1.69
C PRO A 68 7.09 -9.30 -1.44
N ARG A 69 7.62 -10.18 -2.30
CA ARG A 69 7.39 -11.63 -2.22
C ARG A 69 7.97 -12.16 -0.93
N GLY A 70 7.10 -12.39 0.04
CA GLY A 70 7.41 -13.05 1.29
C GLY A 70 8.27 -12.19 2.24
N LEU A 71 7.77 -12.04 3.42
CA LEU A 71 8.55 -11.55 4.55
C LEU A 71 9.87 -12.33 4.60
N GLY A 72 11.02 -11.66 4.64
CA GLY A 72 12.32 -12.29 4.87
C GLY A 72 12.28 -13.17 6.14
N ARG A 73 13.29 -14.02 6.36
CA ARG A 73 13.31 -14.92 7.53
C ARG A 73 12.99 -14.22 8.85
N SER A 74 13.50 -13.02 9.04
CA SER A 74 13.25 -12.19 10.23
C SER A 74 11.78 -11.79 10.37
N ALA A 75 11.13 -11.42 9.26
CA ALA A 75 9.73 -11.02 9.30
C ALA A 75 8.78 -12.24 9.46
N ARG A 76 9.12 -13.41 8.92
CA ARG A 76 8.40 -14.66 9.22
C ARG A 76 8.53 -15.08 10.68
N ALA A 77 9.71 -14.88 11.26
CA ALA A 77 9.92 -15.09 12.68
C ALA A 77 9.10 -14.12 13.53
N LEU A 78 8.99 -12.86 13.10
CA LEU A 78 8.15 -11.85 13.73
C LEU A 78 6.67 -12.27 13.71
N VAL A 79 6.12 -12.66 12.56
CA VAL A 79 4.72 -13.14 12.44
C VAL A 79 4.40 -14.25 13.45
N ARG A 80 5.29 -15.26 13.57
CA ARG A 80 5.06 -16.38 14.49
C ARG A 80 5.09 -15.99 15.98
N ARG A 81 5.69 -14.86 16.32
CA ARG A 81 5.86 -14.37 17.69
C ARG A 81 4.92 -13.22 18.03
N THR A 82 4.25 -12.65 17.02
CA THR A 82 3.39 -11.50 17.19
C THR A 82 1.98 -11.91 17.55
N HIS A 83 1.47 -11.34 18.63
CA HIS A 83 0.08 -11.46 19.01
C HIS A 83 -0.76 -10.36 18.33
N PRO A 84 -2.01 -10.63 17.89
CA PRO A 84 -2.85 -9.62 17.24
C PRO A 84 -3.11 -8.34 18.05
N ILE A 85 -3.08 -8.43 19.38
CA ILE A 85 -3.17 -7.27 20.27
C ILE A 85 -1.99 -6.33 20.04
N GLU A 86 -0.75 -6.84 19.99
CA GLU A 86 0.46 -6.02 19.80
C GLU A 86 0.40 -5.23 18.47
N VAL A 87 -0.13 -5.85 17.43
CA VAL A 87 -0.37 -5.15 16.14
C VAL A 87 -1.40 -4.04 16.31
N THR A 88 -2.46 -4.28 17.06
CA THR A 88 -3.54 -3.31 17.27
C THR A 88 -3.05 -2.14 18.15
N GLU A 89 -2.20 -2.42 19.13
CA GLU A 89 -1.55 -1.38 19.95
C GLU A 89 -0.64 -0.49 19.11
N LEU A 90 0.22 -1.06 18.24
CA LEU A 90 1.05 -0.29 17.33
C LEU A 90 0.22 0.53 16.33
N ARG A 91 -0.88 -0.02 15.83
CA ARG A 91 -1.81 0.71 14.98
C ARG A 91 -2.41 1.92 15.70
N ALA A 92 -2.83 1.74 16.95
CA ALA A 92 -3.40 2.82 17.76
C ALA A 92 -2.42 3.97 18.03
N ILE A 93 -1.11 3.69 18.02
CA ILE A 93 -0.06 4.71 18.13
C ILE A 93 0.21 5.38 16.79
N LEU A 94 0.31 4.61 15.70
CA LEU A 94 0.77 5.11 14.42
C LEU A 94 -0.34 5.76 13.57
N GLU A 95 -1.53 5.18 13.52
CA GLU A 95 -2.58 5.61 12.59
C GLU A 95 -3.11 7.02 12.85
N PRO A 96 -3.29 7.48 14.10
CA PRO A 96 -3.66 8.87 14.36
C PRO A 96 -2.64 9.88 13.83
N ALA A 97 -1.35 9.61 14.05
CA ALA A 97 -0.27 10.44 13.53
C ALA A 97 -0.22 10.43 12.00
N LEU A 98 -0.47 9.27 11.35
CA LEU A 98 -0.56 9.18 9.89
C LEU A 98 -1.75 9.97 9.34
N ALA A 99 -2.92 9.93 10.01
CA ALA A 99 -4.09 10.71 9.62
C ALA A 99 -3.83 12.22 9.73
N ARG A 100 -3.20 12.66 10.82
CA ARG A 100 -2.73 14.04 10.99
C ARG A 100 -1.82 14.48 9.86
N MET A 101 -0.81 13.69 9.54
CA MET A 101 0.13 13.97 8.46
C MET A 101 -0.57 14.01 7.10
N ALA A 102 -1.50 13.09 6.84
CA ALA A 102 -2.28 13.06 5.60
C ALA A 102 -3.13 14.32 5.45
N ALA A 103 -3.78 14.82 6.50
CA ALA A 103 -4.54 16.06 6.46
C ALA A 103 -3.69 17.26 6.00
N VAL A 104 -2.41 17.30 6.39
CA VAL A 104 -1.48 18.38 5.99
C VAL A 104 -0.99 18.20 4.55
N ARG A 105 -0.72 16.95 4.10
CA ARG A 105 0.10 16.68 2.90
C ARG A 105 -0.62 16.02 1.74
N ALA A 106 -1.80 15.43 1.95
CA ALA A 106 -2.52 14.71 0.91
C ALA A 106 -2.77 15.59 -0.33
N THR A 107 -2.54 15.04 -1.52
CA THR A 107 -2.94 15.70 -2.76
C THR A 107 -4.45 15.55 -2.98
N PRO A 108 -5.09 16.33 -3.89
CA PRO A 108 -6.49 16.12 -4.23
C PRO A 108 -6.80 14.70 -4.74
N ILE A 109 -5.83 14.02 -5.34
CA ILE A 109 -5.97 12.63 -5.79
C ILE A 109 -5.99 11.69 -4.58
N ASP A 110 -5.12 11.92 -3.59
CA ASP A 110 -5.08 11.13 -2.36
C ASP A 110 -6.37 11.28 -1.57
N VAL A 111 -6.88 12.51 -1.44
CA VAL A 111 -8.17 12.77 -0.76
C VAL A 111 -9.29 11.97 -1.42
N ARG A 112 -9.42 12.01 -2.74
CA ARG A 112 -10.43 11.20 -3.46
C ARG A 112 -10.24 9.70 -3.24
N ARG A 113 -8.99 9.21 -3.20
CA ARG A 113 -8.69 7.80 -2.92
C ARG A 113 -9.13 7.41 -1.51
N ILE A 114 -8.82 8.23 -0.49
CA ILE A 114 -9.22 8.01 0.91
C ILE A 114 -10.75 8.02 1.03
N GLN A 115 -11.44 8.98 0.42
CA GLN A 115 -12.89 9.05 0.44
C GLN A 115 -13.56 7.83 -0.20
N ARG A 116 -13.05 7.32 -1.32
CA ARG A 116 -13.56 6.09 -1.94
C ARG A 116 -13.34 4.87 -1.05
N ALA A 117 -12.17 4.77 -0.43
CA ALA A 117 -11.83 3.65 0.43
C ALA A 117 -12.53 3.69 1.80
N SER A 118 -13.15 4.82 2.19
CA SER A 118 -13.88 4.95 3.46
C SER A 118 -15.22 4.22 3.47
N ILE A 119 -15.68 3.75 2.32
CA ILE A 119 -16.98 3.05 2.16
C ILE A 119 -16.71 1.65 1.63
N THR A 120 -17.35 0.65 2.22
CA THR A 120 -17.30 -0.73 1.73
C THR A 120 -18.33 -0.92 0.62
N LEU A 121 -17.87 -1.24 -0.57
CA LEU A 121 -18.75 -1.63 -1.66
C LEU A 121 -19.32 -3.04 -1.43
N ALA A 122 -20.53 -3.30 -1.91
CA ALA A 122 -21.26 -4.55 -1.69
C ALA A 122 -20.48 -5.81 -2.14
N GLU A 123 -19.66 -5.68 -3.17
CA GLU A 123 -18.86 -6.78 -3.73
C GLU A 123 -17.46 -6.91 -3.08
N GLN A 124 -17.10 -6.00 -2.20
CA GLN A 124 -15.78 -5.93 -1.60
C GLN A 124 -15.75 -6.69 -0.28
N GLN A 125 -14.73 -7.53 -0.10
CA GLN A 125 -14.50 -8.14 1.20
C GLN A 125 -14.16 -7.06 2.25
N SER A 126 -14.89 -7.03 3.35
CA SER A 126 -14.74 -6.08 4.45
C SER A 126 -13.30 -5.90 4.96
N ALA A 127 -12.50 -6.98 4.94
CA ALA A 127 -11.11 -6.95 5.39
C ALA A 127 -10.19 -6.24 4.39
N SER A 128 -10.44 -6.33 3.08
CA SER A 128 -9.67 -5.62 2.07
C SER A 128 -10.02 -4.13 2.06
N ALA A 129 -11.31 -3.78 2.18
CA ALA A 129 -11.75 -2.39 2.27
C ALA A 129 -11.09 -1.64 3.46
N ASP A 130 -11.05 -2.28 4.63
CA ASP A 130 -10.36 -1.74 5.80
C ASP A 130 -8.86 -1.53 5.52
N LEU A 131 -8.21 -2.50 4.89
CA LEU A 131 -6.80 -2.38 4.54
C LEU A 131 -6.53 -1.27 3.54
N ASP A 132 -7.37 -1.15 2.50
CA ASP A 132 -7.23 -0.15 1.45
C ASP A 132 -7.37 1.27 1.99
N PHE A 133 -8.32 1.50 2.92
CA PHE A 133 -8.53 2.78 3.57
C PHE A 133 -7.29 3.24 4.36
N HIS A 134 -6.81 2.41 5.26
CA HIS A 134 -5.66 2.76 6.09
C HIS A 134 -4.36 2.89 5.29
N ASN A 135 -4.15 2.06 4.26
CA ASN A 135 -3.01 2.19 3.35
C ASN A 135 -3.08 3.47 2.51
N ALA A 136 -4.28 3.90 2.10
CA ALA A 136 -4.46 5.15 1.38
C ALA A 136 -4.05 6.35 2.24
N ILE A 137 -4.42 6.35 3.53
CA ILE A 137 -3.99 7.40 4.49
C ILE A 137 -2.47 7.39 4.67
N ALA A 138 -1.86 6.21 4.89
CA ALA A 138 -0.41 6.10 5.06
C ALA A 138 0.34 6.61 3.81
N ALA A 139 -0.13 6.29 2.61
CA ALA A 139 0.45 6.78 1.36
C ALA A 139 0.30 8.30 1.22
N ALA A 140 -0.85 8.86 1.62
CA ALA A 140 -1.15 10.29 1.52
C ALA A 140 -0.27 11.17 2.45
N THR A 141 0.44 10.57 3.40
CA THR A 141 1.41 11.31 4.24
C THR A 141 2.60 11.86 3.45
N GLY A 142 2.85 11.38 2.23
CA GLY A 142 4.06 11.70 1.46
C GLY A 142 5.35 11.16 2.08
N ASN A 143 5.28 10.46 3.21
CA ASN A 143 6.40 9.80 3.86
C ASN A 143 6.46 8.32 3.44
N ARG A 144 7.29 8.03 2.43
CA ARG A 144 7.42 6.69 1.88
C ARG A 144 7.84 5.65 2.92
N LEU A 145 8.76 5.99 3.81
CA LEU A 145 9.20 5.06 4.85
C LEU A 145 8.04 4.72 5.80
N ALA A 146 7.24 5.71 6.21
CA ALA A 146 6.08 5.47 7.06
C ALA A 146 5.03 4.58 6.35
N ALA A 147 4.78 4.82 5.06
CA ALA A 147 3.87 4.00 4.27
C ALA A 147 4.36 2.54 4.13
N ASP A 148 5.64 2.34 3.84
CA ASP A 148 6.25 1.00 3.68
C ASP A 148 6.26 0.23 5.01
N LEU A 149 6.62 0.88 6.12
CA LEU A 149 6.58 0.28 7.47
C LEU A 149 5.15 -0.05 7.90
N TYR A 150 4.20 0.85 7.62
CA TYR A 150 2.81 0.60 7.93
C TYR A 150 2.25 -0.58 7.14
N ALA A 151 2.54 -0.68 5.83
CA ALA A 151 2.15 -1.82 5.01
C ALA A 151 2.73 -3.14 5.55
N LEU A 152 3.98 -3.14 6.02
CA LEU A 152 4.61 -4.29 6.67
C LEU A 152 3.90 -4.67 7.97
N LEU A 153 3.59 -3.71 8.84
CA LEU A 153 2.82 -3.92 10.07
C LEU A 153 1.46 -4.57 9.78
N ARG A 154 0.74 -4.08 8.77
CA ARG A 154 -0.57 -4.63 8.35
C ARG A 154 -0.43 -6.06 7.81
N GLN A 155 0.63 -6.36 7.10
CA GLN A 155 0.90 -7.72 6.61
C GLN A 155 1.18 -8.66 7.78
N VAL A 156 2.06 -8.29 8.72
CA VAL A 156 2.33 -9.07 9.93
C VAL A 156 1.03 -9.35 10.70
N GLY A 157 0.20 -8.34 10.89
CA GLY A 157 -1.08 -8.48 11.61
C GLY A 157 -2.10 -9.37 10.89
N ARG A 158 -2.08 -9.43 9.57
CA ARG A 158 -2.92 -10.34 8.78
C ARG A 158 -2.44 -11.78 8.91
N ASP A 159 -1.14 -11.99 8.72
CA ASP A 159 -0.54 -13.32 8.76
C ASP A 159 -0.60 -13.91 10.17
N ALA A 160 -0.42 -13.11 11.22
CA ALA A 160 -0.59 -13.54 12.62
C ALA A 160 -2.04 -13.99 12.92
N ARG A 161 -3.05 -13.28 12.37
CA ARG A 161 -4.46 -13.66 12.56
C ARG A 161 -4.86 -14.95 11.86
N LEU A 162 -4.26 -15.27 10.73
CA LEU A 162 -4.51 -16.53 10.01
C LEU A 162 -4.11 -17.77 10.84
N HIS A 163 -3.22 -17.61 11.80
CA HIS A 163 -2.82 -18.70 12.70
C HIS A 163 -3.75 -18.88 13.91
N LEU A 164 -4.67 -17.94 14.19
CA LEU A 164 -5.41 -17.92 15.45
C LEU A 164 -6.91 -18.18 15.34
N SER A 165 -7.56 -17.96 14.22
CA SER A 165 -8.99 -18.32 13.99
C SER A 165 -9.47 -17.98 12.58
N PRO A 166 -10.41 -18.78 12.00
CA PRO A 166 -11.07 -18.41 10.77
C PRO A 166 -11.89 -17.14 10.94
N ALA A 167 -11.84 -16.28 9.92
CA ALA A 167 -12.57 -15.02 9.91
C ALA A 167 -14.08 -15.28 9.99
N ARG A 168 -14.74 -14.97 11.10
CA ARG A 168 -16.19 -14.89 11.17
C ARG A 168 -16.68 -13.68 10.38
N GLU A 169 -17.77 -13.85 9.64
CA GLU A 169 -18.44 -12.73 8.99
C GLU A 169 -18.79 -11.64 10.00
N ARG A 170 -18.52 -10.40 9.61
CA ARG A 170 -18.87 -9.25 10.46
C ARG A 170 -20.35 -8.90 10.28
N PRO A 171 -21.11 -8.69 11.36
CA PRO A 171 -22.47 -8.19 11.24
C PRO A 171 -22.56 -6.91 10.42
N ALA A 172 -23.60 -6.76 9.61
CA ALA A 172 -23.80 -5.60 8.74
C ALA A 172 -23.77 -4.28 9.52
N GLU A 173 -24.28 -4.27 10.76
CA GLU A 173 -24.24 -3.10 11.65
C GLU A 173 -22.80 -2.66 11.96
N ARG A 174 -21.91 -3.59 12.25
CA ARG A 174 -20.50 -3.27 12.49
C ARG A 174 -19.78 -2.74 11.25
N LEU A 175 -20.21 -3.17 10.05
CA LEU A 175 -19.67 -2.61 8.81
C LEU A 175 -20.12 -1.18 8.61
N ARG A 176 -21.41 -0.89 8.83
CA ARG A 176 -21.95 0.49 8.77
C ARG A 176 -21.27 1.42 9.76
N GLN A 177 -21.10 0.97 11.02
CA GLN A 177 -20.42 1.76 12.04
C GLN A 177 -18.97 2.05 11.64
N ARG A 178 -18.21 1.06 11.20
CA ARG A 178 -16.85 1.25 10.74
C ARG A 178 -16.77 2.23 9.55
N ASP A 179 -17.65 2.07 8.56
CA ASP A 179 -17.68 2.95 7.40
C ASP A 179 -18.01 4.41 7.82
N ALA A 180 -18.90 4.61 8.79
CA ALA A 180 -19.17 5.93 9.36
C ALA A 180 -17.92 6.53 10.04
N GLU A 181 -17.19 5.73 10.82
CA GLU A 181 -15.94 6.16 11.46
C GLU A 181 -14.87 6.51 10.41
N HIS A 182 -14.70 5.69 9.36
CA HIS A 182 -13.78 5.97 8.26
C HIS A 182 -14.15 7.24 7.50
N GLN A 183 -15.44 7.51 7.27
CA GLN A 183 -15.91 8.72 6.62
C GLN A 183 -15.60 9.98 7.44
N GLN A 184 -15.68 9.92 8.78
CA GLN A 184 -15.28 11.03 9.64
C GLN A 184 -13.82 11.38 9.50
N VAL A 185 -12.93 10.36 9.49
CA VAL A 185 -11.49 10.56 9.25
C VAL A 185 -11.25 11.14 7.84
N ALA A 186 -11.91 10.58 6.83
CA ALA A 186 -11.76 11.03 5.44
C ALA A 186 -12.24 12.48 5.25
N LEU A 187 -13.32 12.88 5.94
CA LEU A 187 -13.83 14.24 5.93
C LEU A 187 -12.83 15.22 6.56
N ALA A 188 -12.30 14.91 7.74
CA ALA A 188 -11.31 15.77 8.41
C ALA A 188 -10.03 15.94 7.54
N ILE A 189 -9.56 14.86 6.88
CA ILE A 189 -8.44 14.96 5.94
C ILE A 189 -8.79 15.84 4.74
N ALA A 190 -10.00 15.72 4.18
CA ALA A 190 -10.46 16.54 3.07
C ALA A 190 -10.59 18.03 3.44
N GLN A 191 -10.98 18.31 4.67
CA GLN A 191 -11.08 19.67 5.23
C GLN A 191 -9.73 20.26 5.63
N ARG A 192 -8.63 19.50 5.52
CA ARG A 192 -7.31 19.94 5.95
C ARG A 192 -7.22 20.26 7.44
N ASP A 193 -7.98 19.54 8.25
CA ASP A 193 -7.96 19.68 9.71
C ASP A 193 -7.14 18.53 10.32
N PRO A 194 -5.87 18.76 10.67
CA PRO A 194 -4.99 17.71 11.19
C PRO A 194 -5.40 17.26 12.60
N ASP A 195 -5.95 18.15 13.44
CA ASP A 195 -6.34 17.81 14.79
C ASP A 195 -7.61 16.96 14.79
N ALA A 196 -8.61 17.34 13.98
CA ALA A 196 -9.81 16.55 13.79
C ALA A 196 -9.51 15.16 13.15
N ALA A 197 -8.59 15.09 12.19
CA ALA A 197 -8.20 13.83 11.55
C ALA A 197 -7.53 12.88 12.57
N GLU A 198 -6.64 13.38 13.41
CA GLU A 198 -6.02 12.63 14.49
C GLU A 198 -7.04 12.12 15.50
N GLN A 199 -7.93 13.00 15.99
CA GLN A 199 -8.97 12.65 16.97
C GLN A 199 -9.96 11.61 16.43
N ALA A 200 -10.41 11.77 15.18
CA ALA A 200 -11.31 10.82 14.53
C ALA A 200 -10.64 9.44 14.40
N MET A 201 -9.38 9.38 14.00
CA MET A 201 -8.63 8.13 13.91
C MET A 201 -8.39 7.51 15.29
N GLN A 202 -8.11 8.30 16.32
CA GLN A 202 -8.00 7.79 17.70
C GLN A 202 -9.31 7.17 18.18
N ALA A 203 -10.45 7.80 17.88
CA ALA A 203 -11.76 7.28 18.23
C ALA A 203 -12.02 5.93 17.53
N HIS A 204 -11.74 5.84 16.24
CA HIS A 204 -11.80 4.62 15.45
C HIS A 204 -10.92 3.52 16.05
N MET A 205 -9.66 3.81 16.37
CA MET A 205 -8.73 2.81 16.90
C MET A 205 -9.13 2.31 18.31
N ARG A 206 -9.71 3.17 19.16
CA ARG A 206 -10.30 2.72 20.44
C ARG A 206 -11.42 1.70 20.23
N MET A 207 -12.25 1.89 19.21
CA MET A 207 -13.30 0.92 18.86
C MET A 207 -12.70 -0.40 18.37
N VAL A 208 -11.66 -0.35 17.51
CA VAL A 208 -10.95 -1.53 17.04
C VAL A 208 -10.33 -2.30 18.19
N GLN A 209 -9.69 -1.63 19.16
CA GLN A 209 -9.09 -2.26 20.34
C GLN A 209 -10.13 -3.00 21.17
N ARG A 210 -11.28 -2.37 21.48
CA ARG A 210 -12.38 -3.02 22.21
C ARG A 210 -12.87 -4.28 21.48
N GLN A 211 -13.07 -4.20 20.18
CA GLN A 211 -13.51 -5.36 19.37
C GLN A 211 -12.50 -6.51 19.35
N VAL A 212 -11.21 -6.23 19.44
CA VAL A 212 -10.18 -7.28 19.53
C VAL A 212 -10.21 -7.92 20.90
N GLN A 213 -10.34 -7.16 21.98
CA GLN A 213 -10.43 -7.65 23.35
C GLN A 213 -11.67 -8.54 23.59
N GLU A 214 -12.84 -8.15 23.03
CA GLU A 214 -14.09 -8.91 23.14
C GLU A 214 -14.07 -10.29 22.46
N ARG A 215 -13.07 -10.55 21.61
CA ARG A 215 -12.94 -11.80 20.83
C ARG A 215 -11.95 -12.79 21.41
N MET A 216 -11.29 -12.42 22.47
CA MET A 216 -10.28 -13.25 23.14
C MET A 216 -10.85 -13.92 24.37
#